data_5c1c6bd794bbac4c0efb2e49d9c22f50
#
_entry.id   5c1c6bd794bbac4c0efb2e49d9c22f50
#
_cell.length_a   1.000
_cell.length_b   1.000
_cell.length_c   1.000
_cell.angle_alpha   90.00
_cell.angle_beta   90.00
_cell.angle_gamma   90.00
#
_symmetry.space_group_name_H-M   'P 1'
#
loop_
_entity.id
_entity.type
_entity.pdbx_description
1 polymer ?
#
loop_
_entity_poly.entity_id
_entity_poly.type
_entity_poly.pdbx_seq_one_letter_code
_entity_poly.pdbx_strand_id
1 'polypeptide(L)'
;MASTDQVQIVPITERHDGQRLDNFLIRELKGVPRSRIYRLIRRGEVRVNKKRCKPDTKLSLGDNIRIPPVSNVKEISSKSITPGLSELLTNNILLESDMVIVLNKPAGLSVHGGSGVRLGLIEAMRQIKKEWSHLELAHRLDRDTSGCLVIAKTGSFLKKIQGEFQKNAVGKTYLALVHGEWPQDLLAIDAPLKKNQLNSGERIVKVSTDGKSSKTLFKCLERFQGASLLEATPVTGRTHQIRVHCQYAGHPIIGDLKYGPKGSENMFKRVSKLCLHAARIRFPDPVTHGTLEVEAPLDKYFQRVINEFYNN
;
A
#
# COMPACT_ATOMS: atom_id res chain seq x y z
N MET A 1 -25.93 -15.80 3.08
CA MET A 1 -26.00 -14.45 2.50
C MET A 1 -26.20 -14.56 1.00
N ALA A 2 -27.10 -13.78 0.47
CA ALA A 2 -27.85 -14.07 -0.74
C ALA A 2 -27.01 -14.26 -2.02
N SER A 3 -27.19 -15.39 -2.69
CA SER A 3 -26.95 -15.50 -4.12
C SER A 3 -27.92 -14.53 -4.79
N THR A 4 -27.42 -13.51 -5.46
CA THR A 4 -28.28 -12.50 -6.08
C THR A 4 -28.70 -12.97 -7.47
N ASP A 5 -29.62 -13.93 -7.50
CA ASP A 5 -30.31 -14.30 -8.75
C ASP A 5 -31.39 -13.26 -9.17
N GLN A 6 -31.52 -12.18 -8.37
CA GLN A 6 -32.46 -11.09 -8.61
C GLN A 6 -31.77 -9.74 -8.74
N VAL A 7 -32.41 -8.81 -9.43
CA VAL A 7 -31.98 -7.40 -9.48
C VAL A 7 -32.07 -6.78 -8.08
N GLN A 8 -31.00 -6.16 -7.62
CA GLN A 8 -31.00 -5.42 -6.35
C GLN A 8 -31.04 -3.91 -6.59
N ILE A 9 -31.73 -3.19 -5.72
CA ILE A 9 -31.68 -1.74 -5.63
C ILE A 9 -31.10 -1.40 -4.25
N VAL A 10 -29.89 -0.82 -4.25
CA VAL A 10 -29.18 -0.49 -3.02
C VAL A 10 -29.19 1.03 -2.82
N PRO A 11 -29.82 1.55 -1.74
CA PRO A 11 -29.80 2.96 -1.42
C PRO A 11 -28.41 3.38 -0.87
N ILE A 12 -27.94 4.54 -1.27
CA ILE A 12 -26.70 5.12 -0.78
C ILE A 12 -26.97 5.87 0.53
N THR A 13 -26.23 5.46 1.56
CA THR A 13 -26.26 6.06 2.89
C THR A 13 -25.08 7.01 3.08
N GLU A 14 -25.04 7.78 4.18
CA GLU A 14 -23.93 8.69 4.52
C GLU A 14 -22.56 8.04 4.44
N ARG A 15 -22.46 6.75 4.79
CA ARG A 15 -21.22 5.97 4.72
C ARG A 15 -20.62 5.90 3.30
N HIS A 16 -21.45 6.04 2.28
CA HIS A 16 -21.07 5.89 0.87
C HIS A 16 -21.08 7.19 0.09
N ASP A 17 -21.45 8.29 0.75
CA ASP A 17 -21.50 9.62 0.14
C ASP A 17 -20.13 10.06 -0.37
N GLY A 18 -20.07 10.54 -1.62
CA GLY A 18 -18.85 10.93 -2.31
C GLY A 18 -17.97 9.76 -2.78
N GLN A 19 -18.35 8.50 -2.51
CA GLN A 19 -17.61 7.32 -2.97
C GLN A 19 -17.77 7.13 -4.48
N ARG A 20 -16.74 6.63 -5.15
CA ARG A 20 -16.84 6.24 -6.56
C ARG A 20 -17.66 4.96 -6.71
N LEU A 21 -18.48 4.89 -7.75
CA LEU A 21 -19.33 3.74 -8.06
C LEU A 21 -18.54 2.43 -8.22
N ASP A 22 -17.38 2.45 -8.88
CA ASP A 22 -16.56 1.24 -9.04
C ASP A 22 -16.09 0.68 -7.70
N ASN A 23 -15.66 1.54 -6.77
CA ASN A 23 -15.24 1.13 -5.43
C ASN A 23 -16.42 0.61 -4.59
N PHE A 24 -17.58 1.24 -4.70
CA PHE A 24 -18.81 0.78 -4.07
C PHE A 24 -19.16 -0.63 -4.53
N LEU A 25 -19.24 -0.85 -5.85
CA LEU A 25 -19.60 -2.15 -6.43
C LEU A 25 -18.58 -3.26 -6.13
N ILE A 26 -17.28 -2.95 -6.10
CA ILE A 26 -16.23 -3.92 -5.72
C ILE A 26 -16.44 -4.43 -4.29
N ARG A 27 -16.96 -3.57 -3.41
CA ARG A 27 -17.23 -3.92 -2.02
C ARG A 27 -18.55 -4.69 -1.86
N GLU A 28 -19.59 -4.28 -2.57
CA GLU A 28 -20.92 -4.94 -2.52
C GLU A 28 -20.91 -6.31 -3.22
N LEU A 29 -20.22 -6.42 -4.35
CA LEU A 29 -20.12 -7.62 -5.16
C LEU A 29 -18.85 -8.41 -4.82
N LYS A 30 -18.71 -8.82 -3.55
CA LYS A 30 -17.57 -9.62 -3.09
C LYS A 30 -17.44 -10.90 -3.92
N GLY A 31 -16.22 -11.21 -4.37
CA GLY A 31 -15.93 -12.40 -5.19
C GLY A 31 -16.15 -12.21 -6.70
N VAL A 32 -16.77 -11.11 -7.13
CA VAL A 32 -16.93 -10.81 -8.56
C VAL A 32 -15.64 -10.14 -9.10
N PRO A 33 -15.00 -10.69 -10.14
CA PRO A 33 -13.81 -10.08 -10.73
C PRO A 33 -14.04 -8.63 -11.16
N ARG A 34 -13.08 -7.74 -10.89
CA ARG A 34 -13.17 -6.31 -11.27
C ARG A 34 -13.49 -6.12 -12.76
N SER A 35 -12.88 -6.91 -13.63
CA SER A 35 -13.15 -6.87 -15.08
C SER A 35 -14.63 -7.11 -15.40
N ARG A 36 -15.32 -7.98 -14.64
CA ARG A 36 -16.75 -8.22 -14.78
C ARG A 36 -17.56 -7.02 -14.28
N ILE A 37 -17.20 -6.42 -13.13
CA ILE A 37 -17.84 -5.22 -12.61
C ILE A 37 -17.76 -4.08 -13.62
N TYR A 38 -16.57 -3.80 -14.17
CA TYR A 38 -16.39 -2.78 -15.21
C TYR A 38 -17.20 -3.09 -16.49
N ARG A 39 -17.36 -4.38 -16.84
CA ARG A 39 -18.20 -4.80 -17.97
C ARG A 39 -19.69 -4.52 -17.71
N LEU A 40 -20.19 -4.80 -16.50
CA LEU A 40 -21.56 -4.52 -16.10
C LEU A 40 -21.87 -3.02 -16.16
N ILE A 41 -20.96 -2.16 -15.68
CA ILE A 41 -21.10 -0.70 -15.77
C ILE A 41 -21.13 -0.27 -17.24
N ARG A 42 -20.18 -0.73 -18.04
CA ARG A 42 -20.04 -0.36 -19.47
C ARG A 42 -21.24 -0.77 -20.31
N ARG A 43 -21.83 -1.94 -20.04
CA ARG A 43 -23.04 -2.41 -20.68
C ARG A 43 -24.31 -1.69 -20.21
N GLY A 44 -24.22 -0.87 -19.13
CA GLY A 44 -25.34 -0.18 -18.54
C GLY A 44 -26.30 -1.09 -17.78
N GLU A 45 -25.80 -2.27 -17.36
CA GLU A 45 -26.54 -3.19 -16.50
C GLU A 45 -26.60 -2.68 -15.06
N VAL A 46 -25.55 -1.95 -14.61
CA VAL A 46 -25.57 -1.12 -13.42
C VAL A 46 -26.11 0.26 -13.77
N ARG A 47 -26.96 0.80 -12.90
CA ARG A 47 -27.55 2.13 -13.07
C ARG A 47 -27.58 2.88 -11.75
N VAL A 48 -27.38 4.20 -11.81
CA VAL A 48 -27.57 5.13 -10.70
C VAL A 48 -28.83 5.96 -11.01
N ASN A 49 -29.83 5.88 -10.15
CA ASN A 49 -31.13 6.58 -10.34
C ASN A 49 -31.73 6.30 -11.74
N LYS A 50 -31.72 5.03 -12.16
CA LYS A 50 -32.18 4.54 -13.48
C LYS A 50 -31.36 5.01 -14.69
N LYS A 51 -30.33 5.90 -14.50
CA LYS A 51 -29.46 6.43 -15.56
C LYS A 51 -28.21 5.60 -15.76
N ARG A 52 -27.61 5.62 -16.95
CA ARG A 52 -26.28 5.07 -17.22
C ARG A 52 -25.22 5.84 -16.42
N CYS A 53 -24.20 5.16 -15.98
CA CYS A 53 -23.14 5.69 -15.14
C CYS A 53 -21.76 5.27 -15.64
N LYS A 54 -20.73 5.98 -15.18
CA LYS A 54 -19.32 5.66 -15.43
C LYS A 54 -18.70 5.05 -14.16
N PRO A 55 -17.58 4.30 -14.26
CA PRO A 55 -16.91 3.74 -13.09
C PRO A 55 -16.54 4.77 -12.03
N ASP A 56 -16.17 5.97 -12.46
CA ASP A 56 -15.74 7.10 -11.62
C ASP A 56 -16.89 8.01 -11.16
N THR A 57 -18.15 7.69 -11.49
CA THR A 57 -19.31 8.41 -10.97
C THR A 57 -19.27 8.45 -9.46
N LYS A 58 -19.32 9.64 -8.88
CA LYS A 58 -19.44 9.84 -7.42
C LYS A 58 -20.89 9.62 -7.02
N LEU A 59 -21.07 8.86 -5.97
CA LEU A 59 -22.37 8.56 -5.38
C LEU A 59 -22.74 9.66 -4.38
N SER A 60 -24.02 10.00 -4.33
CA SER A 60 -24.57 10.96 -3.38
C SER A 60 -25.55 10.28 -2.42
N LEU A 61 -25.67 10.80 -1.21
CA LEU A 61 -26.68 10.35 -0.25
C LEU A 61 -28.08 10.33 -0.90
N GLY A 62 -28.79 9.22 -0.75
CA GLY A 62 -30.11 9.02 -1.35
C GLY A 62 -30.11 8.48 -2.78
N ASP A 63 -28.96 8.34 -3.44
CA ASP A 63 -28.88 7.64 -4.73
C ASP A 63 -29.34 6.19 -4.60
N ASN A 64 -30.00 5.68 -5.65
CA ASN A 64 -30.41 4.29 -5.76
C ASN A 64 -29.59 3.57 -6.84
N ILE A 65 -28.84 2.57 -6.43
CA ILE A 65 -27.98 1.79 -7.33
C ILE A 65 -28.66 0.49 -7.72
N ARG A 66 -29.01 0.37 -9.01
CA ARG A 66 -29.49 -0.89 -9.58
C ARG A 66 -28.30 -1.78 -9.90
N ILE A 67 -28.27 -2.94 -9.28
CA ILE A 67 -27.27 -3.99 -9.51
C ILE A 67 -27.99 -5.17 -10.20
N PRO A 68 -27.52 -5.63 -11.37
CA PRO A 68 -28.10 -6.77 -12.08
C PRO A 68 -27.85 -8.07 -11.31
N PRO A 69 -28.57 -9.15 -11.62
CA PRO A 69 -28.23 -10.48 -11.13
C PRO A 69 -26.79 -10.82 -11.50
N VAL A 70 -26.01 -11.18 -10.52
CA VAL A 70 -24.63 -11.64 -10.74
C VAL A 70 -24.54 -13.03 -10.15
N SER A 71 -24.60 -14.06 -11.01
CA SER A 71 -24.34 -15.43 -10.59
C SER A 71 -22.96 -15.47 -9.95
N ASN A 72 -22.89 -15.92 -8.73
CA ASN A 72 -21.65 -16.07 -7.98
C ASN A 72 -20.71 -16.96 -8.81
N VAL A 73 -19.65 -16.37 -9.32
CA VAL A 73 -18.44 -17.15 -9.55
C VAL A 73 -18.12 -17.74 -8.18
N LYS A 74 -18.08 -19.09 -8.07
CA LYS A 74 -17.76 -19.90 -6.90
C LYS A 74 -17.06 -19.04 -5.86
N GLU A 75 -17.57 -18.98 -4.64
CA GLU A 75 -16.82 -18.39 -3.53
C GLU A 75 -15.39 -18.84 -3.71
N ILE A 76 -14.52 -17.91 -4.10
CA ILE A 76 -13.11 -18.09 -3.85
C ILE A 76 -13.11 -18.05 -2.33
N SER A 77 -13.14 -19.26 -1.73
CA SER A 77 -13.13 -19.44 -0.30
C SER A 77 -12.05 -18.47 0.19
N SER A 78 -12.47 -17.41 0.86
CA SER A 78 -11.53 -16.52 1.52
C SER A 78 -10.74 -17.46 2.41
N LYS A 79 -9.46 -17.70 2.06
CA LYS A 79 -8.65 -18.58 2.90
C LYS A 79 -8.77 -18.01 4.30
N SER A 80 -9.20 -18.85 5.22
CA SER A 80 -9.17 -18.53 6.63
C SER A 80 -7.75 -18.14 6.99
N ILE A 81 -7.61 -17.10 7.79
CA ILE A 81 -6.31 -16.71 8.33
C ILE A 81 -5.72 -17.90 9.09
N THR A 82 -4.45 -18.19 8.88
CA THR A 82 -3.77 -19.22 9.68
C THR A 82 -3.45 -18.66 11.07
N PRO A 83 -3.43 -19.51 12.12
CA PRO A 83 -3.06 -19.07 13.46
C PRO A 83 -1.73 -18.33 13.50
N GLY A 84 -0.70 -18.82 12.83
CA GLY A 84 0.62 -18.17 12.77
C GLY A 84 0.59 -16.79 12.09
N LEU A 85 -0.24 -16.58 11.05
CA LEU A 85 -0.40 -15.25 10.46
C LEU A 85 -1.18 -14.31 11.39
N SER A 86 -2.19 -14.83 12.08
CA SER A 86 -2.95 -14.05 13.08
C SER A 86 -2.03 -13.56 14.21
N GLU A 87 -1.25 -14.45 14.78
CA GLU A 87 -0.26 -14.14 15.82
C GLU A 87 0.80 -13.15 15.32
N LEU A 88 1.37 -13.38 14.14
CA LEU A 88 2.34 -12.48 13.52
C LEU A 88 1.78 -11.06 13.40
N LEU A 89 0.56 -10.89 12.89
CA LEU A 89 -0.04 -9.58 12.71
C LEU A 89 -0.37 -8.91 14.05
N THR A 90 -0.89 -9.67 15.02
CA THR A 90 -1.22 -9.14 16.34
C THR A 90 0.03 -8.68 17.10
N ASN A 91 1.11 -9.48 17.06
CA ASN A 91 2.37 -9.16 17.75
C ASN A 91 3.14 -8.00 17.10
N ASN A 92 2.78 -7.60 15.87
CA ASN A 92 3.40 -6.47 15.17
C ASN A 92 2.58 -5.17 15.25
N ILE A 93 1.54 -5.11 16.09
CA ILE A 93 0.83 -3.86 16.36
C ILE A 93 1.71 -2.96 17.21
N LEU A 94 2.04 -1.79 16.69
CA LEU A 94 2.85 -0.76 17.37
C LEU A 94 1.98 0.18 18.20
N LEU A 95 0.78 0.45 17.71
CA LEU A 95 -0.20 1.30 18.37
C LEU A 95 -1.61 0.85 17.98
N GLU A 96 -2.50 0.78 18.97
CA GLU A 96 -3.93 0.59 18.78
C GLU A 96 -4.70 1.59 19.65
N SER A 97 -5.64 2.31 19.01
CA SER A 97 -6.63 3.17 19.68
C SER A 97 -8.02 2.87 19.13
N ASP A 98 -9.03 3.62 19.56
CA ASP A 98 -10.39 3.48 19.03
C ASP A 98 -10.52 3.84 17.54
N MET A 99 -9.62 4.68 17.02
CA MET A 99 -9.70 5.21 15.67
C MET A 99 -8.67 4.63 14.71
N VAL A 100 -7.51 4.18 15.21
CA VAL A 100 -6.36 3.82 14.37
C VAL A 100 -5.58 2.64 14.93
N ILE A 101 -5.05 1.82 14.03
CA ILE A 101 -3.99 0.84 14.30
C ILE A 101 -2.78 1.26 13.46
N VAL A 102 -1.59 1.29 14.07
CA VAL A 102 -0.32 1.34 13.35
C VAL A 102 0.36 0.00 13.51
N LEU A 103 0.65 -0.63 12.38
CA LEU A 103 1.25 -1.96 12.31
C LEU A 103 2.68 -1.87 11.79
N ASN A 104 3.63 -2.60 12.40
CA ASN A 104 4.91 -2.92 11.78
C ASN A 104 4.69 -4.01 10.72
N LYS A 105 4.38 -3.62 9.49
CA LYS A 105 4.08 -4.55 8.42
C LYS A 105 5.29 -5.46 8.13
N PRO A 106 5.16 -6.78 8.19
CA PRO A 106 6.21 -7.67 7.75
C PRO A 106 6.51 -7.53 6.24
N ALA A 107 7.79 -7.68 5.86
CA ALA A 107 8.18 -7.80 4.45
C ALA A 107 7.56 -9.04 3.79
N GLY A 108 7.27 -8.98 2.49
CA GLY A 108 6.70 -10.10 1.71
C GLY A 108 5.17 -10.20 1.76
N LEU A 109 4.49 -9.46 2.62
CA LEU A 109 3.02 -9.46 2.75
C LEU A 109 2.41 -8.29 1.99
N SER A 110 1.56 -8.59 1.01
CA SER A 110 0.80 -7.57 0.28
C SER A 110 -0.27 -6.94 1.15
N VAL A 111 -0.45 -5.63 1.07
CA VAL A 111 -1.45 -4.91 1.87
C VAL A 111 -2.89 -5.25 1.48
N HIS A 112 -3.14 -5.55 0.19
CA HIS A 112 -4.42 -6.02 -0.33
C HIS A 112 -4.26 -7.34 -1.07
N GLY A 113 -5.30 -8.16 -1.07
CA GLY A 113 -5.48 -9.24 -2.02
C GLY A 113 -5.62 -8.72 -3.46
N GLY A 114 -5.36 -9.57 -4.45
CA GLY A 114 -5.43 -9.21 -5.87
C GLY A 114 -4.95 -10.31 -6.78
N SER A 115 -4.58 -9.97 -8.03
CA SER A 115 -4.06 -10.97 -8.98
C SER A 115 -2.89 -11.74 -8.41
N GLY A 116 -3.06 -13.04 -8.14
CA GLY A 116 -2.05 -13.92 -7.56
C GLY A 116 -1.90 -13.89 -6.04
N VAL A 117 -2.56 -12.96 -5.33
CA VAL A 117 -2.57 -12.87 -3.85
C VAL A 117 -3.98 -13.14 -3.35
N ARG A 118 -4.19 -14.33 -2.76
CA ARG A 118 -5.53 -14.77 -2.31
C ARG A 118 -5.99 -14.08 -1.03
N LEU A 119 -5.08 -13.69 -0.14
CA LEU A 119 -5.35 -13.02 1.13
C LEU A 119 -4.30 -11.93 1.35
N GLY A 120 -4.69 -10.66 1.37
CA GLY A 120 -3.83 -9.55 1.74
C GLY A 120 -3.88 -9.27 3.24
N LEU A 121 -3.01 -8.38 3.70
CA LEU A 121 -2.89 -8.00 5.11
C LEU A 121 -4.22 -7.49 5.67
N ILE A 122 -4.88 -6.58 4.97
CA ILE A 122 -6.13 -5.97 5.49
C ILE A 122 -7.27 -7.00 5.57
N GLU A 123 -7.35 -7.91 4.60
CA GLU A 123 -8.33 -8.99 4.60
C GLU A 123 -8.02 -10.00 5.73
N ALA A 124 -6.74 -10.22 6.05
CA ALA A 124 -6.32 -11.05 7.18
C ALA A 124 -6.66 -10.36 8.52
N MET A 125 -6.30 -9.09 8.70
CA MET A 125 -6.63 -8.33 9.91
C MET A 125 -8.13 -8.33 10.22
N ARG A 126 -8.99 -8.20 9.21
CA ARG A 126 -10.45 -8.23 9.36
C ARG A 126 -11.00 -9.57 9.86
N GLN A 127 -10.21 -10.66 9.80
CA GLN A 127 -10.59 -11.98 10.27
C GLN A 127 -10.12 -12.27 11.71
N ILE A 128 -9.19 -11.47 12.26
CA ILE A 128 -8.61 -11.70 13.59
C ILE A 128 -9.64 -11.45 14.69
N LYS A 129 -10.32 -10.31 14.62
CA LYS A 129 -11.34 -9.93 15.61
C LYS A 129 -12.61 -9.44 14.89
N LYS A 130 -13.78 -9.71 15.45
CA LYS A 130 -15.08 -9.31 14.88
C LYS A 130 -15.19 -7.79 14.73
N GLU A 131 -14.73 -7.04 15.71
CA GLU A 131 -14.67 -5.58 15.73
C GLU A 131 -13.73 -4.99 14.67
N TRP A 132 -12.82 -5.78 14.11
CA TRP A 132 -11.91 -5.38 13.03
C TRP A 132 -12.45 -5.66 11.63
N SER A 133 -13.67 -6.17 11.50
CA SER A 133 -14.29 -6.52 10.21
C SER A 133 -14.36 -5.37 9.20
N HIS A 134 -14.28 -4.13 9.68
CA HIS A 134 -14.41 -2.90 8.87
C HIS A 134 -13.11 -2.08 8.76
N LEU A 135 -11.98 -2.63 9.19
CA LEU A 135 -10.68 -1.96 9.06
C LEU A 135 -10.42 -1.54 7.60
N GLU A 136 -9.85 -0.35 7.41
CA GLU A 136 -9.49 0.16 6.08
C GLU A 136 -8.05 0.69 6.08
N LEU A 137 -7.34 0.48 4.98
CA LEU A 137 -5.99 1.03 4.84
C LEU A 137 -6.02 2.54 4.62
N ALA A 138 -5.29 3.30 5.43
CA ALA A 138 -5.10 4.74 5.21
C ALA A 138 -4.15 5.01 4.03
N HIS A 139 -3.13 4.18 3.88
CA HIS A 139 -2.16 4.23 2.78
C HIS A 139 -1.67 2.82 2.45
N ARG A 140 -0.67 2.73 1.58
CA ARG A 140 -0.10 1.44 1.17
C ARG A 140 1.42 1.44 1.27
N LEU A 141 1.97 0.26 1.57
CA LEU A 141 3.36 -0.09 1.36
C LEU A 141 3.45 -1.17 0.25
N ASP A 142 4.58 -1.25 -0.41
CA ASP A 142 4.85 -2.33 -1.36
C ASP A 142 4.91 -3.68 -0.61
N ARG A 143 4.70 -4.78 -1.31
CA ARG A 143 4.71 -6.13 -0.72
C ARG A 143 5.97 -6.38 0.11
N ASP A 144 7.13 -6.06 -0.46
CA ASP A 144 8.43 -6.41 0.11
C ASP A 144 9.00 -5.31 1.03
N THR A 145 8.35 -4.14 1.11
CA THR A 145 8.66 -3.08 2.08
C THR A 145 8.06 -3.42 3.43
N SER A 146 8.86 -3.36 4.50
CA SER A 146 8.41 -3.53 5.89
C SER A 146 8.17 -2.19 6.59
N GLY A 147 7.62 -2.20 7.82
CA GLY A 147 7.51 -1.03 8.68
C GLY A 147 6.12 -0.42 8.81
N CYS A 148 6.06 0.84 9.24
CA CYS A 148 4.84 1.54 9.64
C CYS A 148 3.74 1.55 8.59
N LEU A 149 2.61 0.93 8.89
CA LEU A 149 1.38 0.91 8.08
C LEU A 149 0.21 1.38 8.92
N VAL A 150 -0.44 2.48 8.51
CA VAL A 150 -1.62 3.03 9.21
C VAL A 150 -2.89 2.40 8.67
N ILE A 151 -3.71 1.91 9.60
CA ILE A 151 -4.99 1.26 9.35
C ILE A 151 -6.06 2.01 10.13
N ALA A 152 -7.10 2.46 9.45
CA ALA A 152 -8.23 3.16 10.08
C ALA A 152 -9.25 2.17 10.64
N LYS A 153 -9.70 2.41 11.87
CA LYS A 153 -10.82 1.70 12.51
C LYS A 153 -12.15 2.41 12.28
N THR A 154 -12.14 3.70 11.92
CA THR A 154 -13.35 4.49 11.65
C THR A 154 -13.30 5.19 10.29
N GLY A 155 -14.47 5.39 9.66
CA GLY A 155 -14.57 6.10 8.38
C GLY A 155 -14.22 7.58 8.51
N SER A 156 -14.51 8.22 9.65
CA SER A 156 -14.17 9.61 9.92
C SER A 156 -12.65 9.81 9.95
N PHE A 157 -11.92 8.96 10.67
CA PHE A 157 -10.46 8.99 10.69
C PHE A 157 -9.88 8.68 9.30
N LEU A 158 -10.43 7.68 8.58
CA LEU A 158 -9.98 7.37 7.23
C LEU A 158 -10.05 8.59 6.30
N LYS A 159 -11.19 9.30 6.29
CA LYS A 159 -11.38 10.49 5.46
C LYS A 159 -10.38 11.60 5.83
N LYS A 160 -10.19 11.86 7.13
CA LYS A 160 -9.25 12.87 7.65
C LYS A 160 -7.81 12.53 7.23
N ILE A 161 -7.33 11.32 7.54
CA ILE A 161 -5.94 10.95 7.29
C ILE A 161 -5.62 10.86 5.78
N GLN A 162 -6.56 10.41 4.95
CA GLN A 162 -6.39 10.43 3.50
C GLN A 162 -6.27 11.86 2.96
N GLY A 163 -6.99 12.81 3.54
CA GLY A 163 -6.82 14.25 3.24
C GLY A 163 -5.40 14.74 3.56
N GLU A 164 -4.85 14.33 4.70
CA GLU A 164 -3.47 14.69 5.09
C GLU A 164 -2.42 14.04 4.17
N PHE A 165 -2.63 12.79 3.75
CA PHE A 165 -1.77 12.16 2.72
C PHE A 165 -1.81 12.91 1.39
N GLN A 166 -2.99 13.40 0.96
CA GLN A 166 -3.14 14.16 -0.29
C GLN A 166 -2.41 15.51 -0.24
N LYS A 167 -2.39 16.16 0.93
CA LYS A 167 -1.68 17.41 1.19
C LYS A 167 -0.17 17.23 1.42
N ASN A 168 0.33 15.97 1.42
CA ASN A 168 1.67 15.58 1.84
C ASN A 168 2.04 16.02 3.27
N ALA A 169 1.05 16.16 4.15
CA ALA A 169 1.23 16.56 5.54
C ALA A 169 1.60 15.38 6.48
N VAL A 170 1.55 14.16 5.97
CA VAL A 170 2.00 12.96 6.71
C VAL A 170 3.50 12.79 6.53
N GLY A 171 4.26 12.92 7.62
CA GLY A 171 5.70 12.64 7.65
C GLY A 171 5.96 11.14 7.52
N LYS A 172 6.91 10.77 6.68
CA LYS A 172 7.32 9.36 6.45
C LYS A 172 8.83 9.30 6.37
N THR A 173 9.43 8.46 7.18
CA THR A 173 10.87 8.22 7.17
C THR A 173 11.12 6.75 6.90
N TYR A 174 12.01 6.47 5.96
CA TYR A 174 12.39 5.12 5.58
C TYR A 174 13.88 4.92 5.83
N LEU A 175 14.26 3.70 6.17
CA LEU A 175 15.63 3.24 6.11
C LEU A 175 15.81 2.40 4.85
N ALA A 176 16.87 2.69 4.09
CA ALA A 176 17.23 1.98 2.87
C ALA A 176 18.71 1.65 2.87
N LEU A 177 19.07 0.37 2.67
CA LEU A 177 20.44 -0.03 2.44
C LEU A 177 20.66 -0.13 0.93
N VAL A 178 21.59 0.66 0.39
CA VAL A 178 21.82 0.78 -1.06
C VAL A 178 23.21 0.28 -1.45
N HIS A 179 23.36 -0.08 -2.72
CA HIS A 179 24.65 -0.43 -3.32
C HIS A 179 25.58 0.80 -3.43
N GLY A 180 26.84 0.62 -3.14
CA GLY A 180 27.90 1.62 -3.32
C GLY A 180 27.88 2.72 -2.26
N GLU A 181 28.83 3.64 -2.40
CA GLU A 181 28.97 4.79 -1.50
C GLU A 181 28.06 5.93 -1.98
N TRP A 182 27.08 6.30 -1.14
CA TRP A 182 26.18 7.42 -1.47
C TRP A 182 26.92 8.74 -1.49
N PRO A 183 26.78 9.56 -2.57
CA PRO A 183 27.42 10.87 -2.67
C PRO A 183 27.03 11.79 -1.51
N GLN A 184 28.02 12.50 -0.93
CA GLN A 184 27.81 13.31 0.26
C GLN A 184 26.90 14.52 0.02
N ASP A 185 26.93 15.06 -1.18
CA ASP A 185 26.17 16.22 -1.66
C ASP A 185 24.79 15.86 -2.24
N LEU A 186 24.50 14.58 -2.43
CA LEU A 186 23.20 14.13 -2.98
C LEU A 186 22.14 14.06 -1.89
N LEU A 187 21.60 15.24 -1.53
CA LEU A 187 20.61 15.38 -0.44
C LEU A 187 19.15 15.19 -0.92
N ALA A 188 18.89 15.27 -2.22
CA ALA A 188 17.56 15.13 -2.76
C ALA A 188 17.57 14.61 -4.21
N ILE A 189 16.55 13.84 -4.55
CA ILE A 189 16.24 13.47 -5.94
C ILE A 189 14.85 14.02 -6.25
N ASP A 190 14.77 14.92 -7.23
CA ASP A 190 13.52 15.49 -7.75
C ASP A 190 13.38 15.04 -9.21
N ALA A 191 12.79 13.86 -9.41
CA ALA A 191 12.69 13.22 -10.70
C ALA A 191 11.28 12.64 -10.92
N PRO A 192 10.54 13.10 -11.96
CA PRO A 192 9.17 12.65 -12.20
C PRO A 192 9.09 11.17 -12.55
N LEU A 193 8.05 10.49 -12.08
CA LEU A 193 7.87 9.04 -12.21
C LEU A 193 6.66 8.68 -13.06
N LYS A 194 6.87 7.80 -14.05
CA LYS A 194 5.84 7.24 -14.92
C LYS A 194 5.70 5.73 -14.73
N LYS A 195 4.45 5.27 -14.62
CA LYS A 195 4.14 3.83 -14.63
C LYS A 195 4.09 3.34 -16.06
N ASN A 196 4.89 2.35 -16.37
CA ASN A 196 4.86 1.62 -17.63
C ASN A 196 4.39 0.18 -17.38
N GLN A 197 3.76 -0.40 -18.37
CA GLN A 197 3.44 -1.82 -18.40
C GLN A 197 4.32 -2.47 -19.45
N LEU A 198 5.10 -3.47 -19.05
CA LEU A 198 5.89 -4.27 -19.96
C LEU A 198 4.98 -5.19 -20.78
N ASN A 199 5.46 -5.68 -21.90
CA ASN A 199 4.73 -6.65 -22.74
C ASN A 199 4.37 -7.94 -21.99
N SER A 200 5.14 -8.29 -20.96
CA SER A 200 4.85 -9.38 -20.01
C SER A 200 3.65 -9.12 -19.09
N GLY A 201 3.03 -7.93 -19.14
CA GLY A 201 1.98 -7.50 -18.21
C GLY A 201 2.51 -6.96 -16.86
N GLU A 202 3.80 -7.06 -16.61
CA GLU A 202 4.43 -6.54 -15.41
C GLU A 202 4.44 -5.00 -15.41
N ARG A 203 4.08 -4.42 -14.26
CA ARG A 203 4.09 -2.96 -14.06
C ARG A 203 5.44 -2.52 -13.51
N ILE A 204 6.16 -1.69 -14.27
CA ILE A 204 7.40 -1.06 -13.85
C ILE A 204 7.23 0.46 -13.75
N VAL A 205 8.01 1.09 -12.89
CA VAL A 205 8.05 2.55 -12.77
C VAL A 205 9.44 3.02 -13.24
N LYS A 206 9.49 4.11 -13.99
CA LYS A 206 10.75 4.72 -14.47
C LYS A 206 10.69 6.22 -14.29
N VAL A 207 11.86 6.85 -14.19
CA VAL A 207 11.99 8.31 -14.33
C VAL A 207 11.63 8.68 -15.76
N SER A 208 10.80 9.73 -15.92
CA SER A 208 10.35 10.20 -17.23
C SER A 208 9.85 11.64 -17.10
N THR A 209 10.21 12.50 -18.06
CA THR A 209 9.83 13.93 -18.08
C THR A 209 8.33 14.15 -18.13
N ASP A 210 7.57 13.23 -18.74
CA ASP A 210 6.10 13.23 -18.76
C ASP A 210 5.48 12.46 -17.57
N GLY A 211 6.29 12.13 -16.54
CA GLY A 211 5.89 11.48 -15.32
C GLY A 211 5.20 12.42 -14.34
N LYS A 212 4.67 11.83 -13.26
CA LYS A 212 4.14 12.62 -12.14
C LYS A 212 5.28 13.12 -11.26
N SER A 213 5.25 14.40 -10.89
CA SER A 213 6.21 15.01 -9.96
C SER A 213 6.45 14.12 -8.73
N SER A 214 7.72 13.94 -8.40
CA SER A 214 8.15 13.02 -7.36
C SER A 214 9.48 13.48 -6.78
N LYS A 215 9.53 13.68 -5.45
CA LYS A 215 10.71 14.16 -4.73
C LYS A 215 10.95 13.33 -3.48
N THR A 216 12.21 12.93 -3.28
CA THR A 216 12.68 12.24 -2.06
C THR A 216 13.92 12.95 -1.53
N LEU A 217 13.93 13.22 -0.24
CA LEU A 217 15.12 13.71 0.47
C LEU A 217 15.89 12.51 1.01
N PHE A 218 17.23 12.63 1.03
CA PHE A 218 18.11 11.58 1.52
C PHE A 218 19.12 12.15 2.51
N LYS A 219 19.43 11.34 3.52
CA LYS A 219 20.52 11.55 4.45
C LYS A 219 21.30 10.25 4.57
N CYS A 220 22.59 10.28 4.25
CA CYS A 220 23.45 9.14 4.51
C CYS A 220 23.68 9.04 6.01
N LEU A 221 23.26 7.92 6.61
CA LEU A 221 23.47 7.64 8.03
C LEU A 221 24.83 7.00 8.24
N GLU A 222 25.19 6.06 7.36
CA GLU A 222 26.42 5.30 7.48
C GLU A 222 26.90 4.81 6.11
N ARG A 223 28.21 4.72 5.94
CA ARG A 223 28.89 4.17 4.77
C ARG A 223 29.64 2.92 5.15
N PHE A 224 29.45 1.87 4.36
CA PHE A 224 30.15 0.60 4.48
C PHE A 224 30.94 0.35 3.19
N GLN A 225 31.82 -0.62 3.21
CA GLN A 225 32.49 -1.05 1.99
C GLN A 225 31.48 -1.56 0.95
N GLY A 226 31.29 -0.80 -0.11
CA GLY A 226 30.37 -1.14 -1.21
C GLY A 226 28.87 -0.96 -0.90
N ALA A 227 28.50 -0.35 0.23
CA ALA A 227 27.11 -0.07 0.59
C ALA A 227 26.95 1.22 1.40
N SER A 228 25.74 1.76 1.46
CA SER A 228 25.39 2.88 2.34
C SER A 228 24.01 2.69 2.97
N LEU A 229 23.89 3.02 4.25
CA LEU A 229 22.61 3.09 4.95
C LEU A 229 22.05 4.51 4.86
N LEU A 230 20.87 4.66 4.31
CA LEU A 230 20.22 5.94 4.10
C LEU A 230 18.96 6.08 4.94
N GLU A 231 18.72 7.28 5.42
CA GLU A 231 17.41 7.78 5.76
C GLU A 231 16.81 8.43 4.50
N ALA A 232 15.62 7.99 4.08
CA ALA A 232 14.90 8.51 2.93
C ALA A 232 13.55 9.07 3.36
N THR A 233 13.29 10.35 3.05
CA THR A 233 12.06 11.06 3.37
C THR A 233 11.33 11.42 2.07
N PRO A 234 10.34 10.62 1.64
CA PRO A 234 9.58 10.92 0.42
C PRO A 234 8.60 12.06 0.66
N VAL A 235 8.80 13.21 0.00
CA VAL A 235 7.90 14.37 0.00
C VAL A 235 6.57 14.01 -0.69
N THR A 236 6.64 13.21 -1.74
CA THR A 236 5.47 12.67 -2.46
C THR A 236 5.33 11.16 -2.19
N GLY A 237 4.23 10.53 -2.64
CA GLY A 237 3.96 9.10 -2.39
C GLY A 237 3.70 8.32 -3.69
N ARG A 238 4.65 8.30 -4.64
CA ARG A 238 4.50 7.55 -5.89
C ARG A 238 4.86 6.08 -5.68
N THR A 239 4.28 5.21 -6.50
CA THR A 239 4.59 3.77 -6.48
C THR A 239 6.08 3.55 -6.70
N HIS A 240 6.72 2.73 -5.87
CA HIS A 240 8.15 2.39 -5.89
C HIS A 240 9.10 3.60 -5.86
N GLN A 241 8.65 4.77 -5.37
CA GLN A 241 9.37 6.03 -5.50
C GLN A 241 10.81 5.95 -5.01
N ILE A 242 11.04 5.56 -3.75
CA ILE A 242 12.39 5.48 -3.17
C ILE A 242 13.27 4.50 -3.96
N ARG A 243 12.71 3.35 -4.33
CA ARG A 243 13.42 2.30 -5.07
C ARG A 243 13.91 2.80 -6.43
N VAL A 244 13.04 3.51 -7.18
CA VAL A 244 13.38 4.07 -8.49
C VAL A 244 14.31 5.26 -8.37
N HIS A 245 14.17 6.11 -7.35
CA HIS A 245 15.09 7.23 -7.11
C HIS A 245 16.49 6.72 -6.75
N CYS A 246 16.62 5.71 -5.88
CA CYS A 246 17.92 5.11 -5.58
C CYS A 246 18.55 4.48 -6.83
N GLN A 247 17.77 3.76 -7.65
CA GLN A 247 18.27 3.23 -8.93
C GLN A 247 18.71 4.35 -9.88
N TYR A 248 17.94 5.42 -10.00
CA TYR A 248 18.24 6.57 -10.86
C TYR A 248 19.53 7.28 -10.44
N ALA A 249 19.84 7.31 -9.14
CA ALA A 249 21.09 7.82 -8.60
C ALA A 249 22.30 6.88 -8.83
N GLY A 250 22.11 5.69 -9.41
CA GLY A 250 23.17 4.69 -9.56
C GLY A 250 23.39 3.81 -8.32
N HIS A 251 22.59 3.99 -7.26
CA HIS A 251 22.68 3.29 -5.99
C HIS A 251 21.39 2.51 -5.67
N PRO A 252 21.04 1.45 -6.43
CA PRO A 252 19.82 0.70 -6.19
C PRO A 252 19.80 0.06 -4.81
N ILE A 253 18.60 -0.18 -4.26
CA ILE A 253 18.44 -0.78 -2.93
C ILE A 253 18.90 -2.23 -2.97
N ILE A 254 19.65 -2.66 -1.98
CA ILE A 254 20.11 -4.05 -1.82
C ILE A 254 18.90 -4.97 -1.62
N GLY A 255 18.90 -6.10 -2.32
CA GLY A 255 17.78 -7.06 -2.32
C GLY A 255 16.58 -6.65 -3.17
N ASP A 256 16.67 -5.56 -3.95
CA ASP A 256 15.61 -5.19 -4.88
C ASP A 256 15.68 -6.01 -6.18
N LEU A 257 14.85 -7.04 -6.28
CA LEU A 257 14.78 -7.93 -7.45
C LEU A 257 14.27 -7.23 -8.73
N LYS A 258 13.63 -6.05 -8.58
CA LYS A 258 13.02 -5.34 -9.68
C LYS A 258 13.88 -4.22 -10.25
N TYR A 259 14.54 -3.48 -9.39
CA TYR A 259 15.31 -2.29 -9.71
C TYR A 259 16.80 -2.43 -9.38
N GLY A 260 17.20 -3.53 -8.73
CA GLY A 260 18.59 -3.84 -8.40
C GLY A 260 19.39 -4.37 -9.59
N PRO A 261 20.71 -4.49 -9.44
CA PRO A 261 21.60 -5.05 -10.43
C PRO A 261 21.30 -6.54 -10.66
N LYS A 262 21.57 -7.03 -11.85
CA LYS A 262 21.29 -8.40 -12.28
C LYS A 262 22.59 -9.19 -12.48
N GLY A 263 22.51 -10.51 -12.29
CA GLY A 263 23.62 -11.41 -12.60
C GLY A 263 24.88 -11.17 -11.78
N SER A 264 26.05 -11.12 -12.43
CA SER A 264 27.36 -10.94 -11.80
C SER A 264 27.57 -9.56 -11.18
N GLU A 265 26.83 -8.55 -11.61
CA GLU A 265 26.93 -7.19 -11.11
C GLU A 265 26.40 -7.01 -9.67
N ASN A 266 25.63 -8.00 -9.17
CA ASN A 266 25.11 -7.94 -7.80
C ASN A 266 26.15 -8.48 -6.81
N MET A 267 26.85 -7.59 -6.13
CA MET A 267 27.83 -7.92 -5.08
C MET A 267 27.17 -8.61 -3.86
N PHE A 268 25.88 -8.33 -3.60
CA PHE A 268 25.14 -8.84 -2.43
C PHE A 268 24.10 -9.89 -2.82
N LYS A 269 24.47 -10.87 -3.67
CA LYS A 269 23.58 -11.95 -4.15
C LYS A 269 22.90 -12.76 -3.04
N ARG A 270 23.52 -12.83 -1.85
CA ARG A 270 22.97 -13.53 -0.68
C ARG A 270 21.81 -12.80 -0.04
N VAL A 271 21.69 -11.46 -0.27
CA VAL A 271 20.58 -10.66 0.25
C VAL A 271 19.40 -10.77 -0.71
N SER A 272 18.43 -11.62 -0.36
CA SER A 272 17.28 -11.98 -1.21
C SER A 272 16.01 -11.17 -0.94
N LYS A 273 15.98 -10.34 0.12
CA LYS A 273 14.83 -9.50 0.47
C LYS A 273 15.20 -8.03 0.37
N LEU A 274 14.24 -7.22 -0.06
CA LEU A 274 14.37 -5.77 -0.19
C LEU A 274 14.74 -5.12 1.16
N CYS A 275 15.88 -4.45 1.23
CA CYS A 275 16.32 -3.70 2.39
C CYS A 275 15.73 -2.27 2.38
N LEU A 276 14.41 -2.19 2.47
CA LEU A 276 13.63 -0.94 2.56
C LEU A 276 12.58 -1.07 3.67
N HIS A 277 12.66 -0.18 4.66
CA HIS A 277 11.83 -0.22 5.85
C HIS A 277 11.21 1.16 6.14
N ALA A 278 9.89 1.23 6.29
CA ALA A 278 9.16 2.42 6.72
C ALA A 278 9.35 2.60 8.23
N ALA A 279 10.46 3.21 8.62
CA ALA A 279 10.92 3.25 10.01
C ALA A 279 10.05 4.15 10.89
N ARG A 280 9.53 5.27 10.36
CA ARG A 280 8.75 6.23 11.15
C ARG A 280 7.63 6.81 10.33
N ILE A 281 6.48 7.00 10.99
CA ILE A 281 5.35 7.74 10.44
C ILE A 281 4.86 8.78 11.44
N ARG A 282 4.55 9.99 10.93
CA ARG A 282 4.07 11.12 11.72
C ARG A 282 2.82 11.72 11.08
N PHE A 283 1.76 11.87 11.85
CA PHE A 283 0.48 12.41 11.38
C PHE A 283 -0.30 13.08 12.52
N PRO A 284 -1.31 13.93 12.21
CA PRO A 284 -2.15 14.52 13.25
C PRO A 284 -2.87 13.46 14.09
N ASP A 285 -2.76 13.57 15.41
CA ASP A 285 -3.47 12.71 16.35
C ASP A 285 -4.98 12.96 16.23
N PRO A 286 -5.79 11.92 16.01
CA PRO A 286 -7.23 12.07 15.88
C PRO A 286 -7.94 12.49 17.18
N VAL A 287 -7.31 12.26 18.34
CA VAL A 287 -7.89 12.48 19.68
C VAL A 287 -7.41 13.81 20.27
N THR A 288 -6.08 13.99 20.36
CA THR A 288 -5.49 15.15 21.06
C THR A 288 -5.30 16.36 20.17
N HIS A 289 -5.52 16.24 18.85
CA HIS A 289 -5.20 17.24 17.83
C HIS A 289 -3.71 17.64 17.76
N GLY A 290 -2.87 16.96 18.53
CA GLY A 290 -1.42 17.06 18.46
C GLY A 290 -0.85 16.31 17.27
N THR A 291 0.41 15.92 17.39
CA THR A 291 1.11 15.06 16.40
C THR A 291 1.38 13.70 17.02
N LEU A 292 0.95 12.66 16.34
CA LEU A 292 1.27 11.28 16.68
C LEU A 292 2.47 10.85 15.83
N GLU A 293 3.51 10.36 16.49
CA GLU A 293 4.68 9.79 15.85
C GLU A 293 4.86 8.35 16.31
N VAL A 294 5.02 7.43 15.37
CA VAL A 294 5.19 6.01 15.64
C VAL A 294 6.44 5.51 14.90
N GLU A 295 7.30 4.80 15.63
CA GLU A 295 8.49 4.15 15.10
C GLU A 295 8.29 2.64 15.01
N ALA A 296 8.73 2.05 13.91
CA ALA A 296 8.76 0.61 13.72
C ALA A 296 10.19 0.11 13.89
N PRO A 297 10.43 -0.86 14.77
CA PRO A 297 11.73 -1.52 14.84
C PRO A 297 12.01 -2.27 13.53
N LEU A 298 13.27 -2.28 13.10
CA LEU A 298 13.71 -3.05 11.94
C LEU A 298 13.33 -4.53 12.10
N ASP A 299 12.93 -5.15 11.00
CA ASP A 299 12.76 -6.59 11.01
C ASP A 299 14.11 -7.32 11.19
N LYS A 300 14.05 -8.52 11.78
CA LYS A 300 15.25 -9.31 12.11
C LYS A 300 16.14 -9.60 10.90
N TYR A 301 15.56 -9.68 9.70
CA TYR A 301 16.32 -9.94 8.49
C TYR A 301 17.14 -8.71 8.09
N PHE A 302 16.52 -7.54 8.03
CA PHE A 302 17.21 -6.30 7.67
C PHE A 302 18.28 -5.95 8.71
N GLN A 303 17.96 -6.10 10.02
CA GLN A 303 18.94 -5.89 11.09
C GLN A 303 20.16 -6.82 10.95
N ARG A 304 19.94 -8.10 10.62
CA ARG A 304 21.04 -9.04 10.38
C ARG A 304 21.90 -8.61 9.20
N VAL A 305 21.28 -8.18 8.09
CA VAL A 305 22.03 -7.69 6.91
C VAL A 305 22.90 -6.49 7.28
N ILE A 306 22.38 -5.53 8.04
CA ILE A 306 23.19 -4.38 8.52
C ILE A 306 24.34 -4.86 9.40
N ASN A 307 24.09 -5.75 10.35
CA ASN A 307 25.11 -6.26 11.25
C ASN A 307 26.25 -6.99 10.52
N GLU A 308 25.95 -7.64 9.37
CA GLU A 308 27.00 -8.27 8.53
C GLU A 308 28.00 -7.22 7.99
N PHE A 309 27.57 -5.97 7.77
CA PHE A 309 28.45 -4.88 7.34
C PHE A 309 29.29 -4.27 8.47
N TYR A 310 28.82 -4.34 9.72
CA TYR A 310 29.61 -3.89 10.86
C TYR A 310 30.72 -4.88 11.26
N ASN A 311 30.57 -6.15 10.86
CA ASN A 311 31.50 -7.22 11.24
C ASN A 311 32.54 -7.54 10.14
N ASN A 312 32.46 -6.87 8.99
CA ASN A 312 33.40 -6.95 7.88
C ASN A 312 34.20 -5.66 7.73
#